data_2e4c0d802b6583d4ff7d38c6e0f9715d
#
_entry.id   2e4c0d802b6583d4ff7d38c6e0f9715d
#
_cell.length_a   1.000
_cell.length_b   1.000
_cell.length_c   1.000
_cell.angle_alpha   90.00
_cell.angle_beta   90.00
_cell.angle_gamma   90.00
#
_symmetry.space_group_name_H-M   'P 1'
#
loop_
_entity.id
_entity.type
_entity.pdbx_description
1 polymer ?
#
loop_
_entity_poly.entity_id
_entity_poly.type
_entity_poly.pdbx_seq_one_letter_code
_entity_poly.pdbx_strand_id
1 'polypeptide(L)'
;SVGTLKLPDANNVFSKTTYDYEDCNKMLGREGLEKYTLNNISYNKNYRFAFIKVHIDNITEYKDTHGKKAYNTILDIIKETLLKVVEYRGVAGNPDNETEYVVIVKDLYNESELRAFIEYMRSRIIWECKAFDVSFMPLFSIGIGRYPDNGTDFKVITNKLIKATDIAISKGGNRYIIYKEDIHGEL
;
A
#
# COMPACT_ATOMS: atom_id res chain seq x y z
N SER A 1 -37.34 9.59 -0.57
CA SER A 1 -37.05 9.31 -0.66
C SER A 1 -36.31 8.84 -0.55
N VAL A 2 -36.07 8.81 -0.13
CA VAL A 2 -35.36 8.32 -0.01
C VAL A 2 -34.92 8.17 -0.85
N GLY A 3 -35.44 8.25 -1.29
CA GLY A 3 -35.14 7.95 -2.09
C GLY A 3 -34.56 8.63 -2.73
N THR A 4 -34.65 9.26 -2.61
CA THR A 4 -34.20 9.96 -3.15
C THR A 4 -33.14 10.05 -3.16
N LEU A 5 -33.08 9.60 -2.64
CA LEU A 5 -32.14 9.39 -2.76
C LEU A 5 -31.77 9.34 -3.97
N LYS A 6 -32.26 9.55 -4.77
CA LYS A 6 -32.02 9.61 -5.82
C LYS A 6 -31.59 10.48 -6.39
N LEU A 7 -31.62 10.93 -6.14
CA LEU A 7 -31.23 11.98 -6.52
C LEU A 7 -29.87 12.01 -7.11
N PRO A 8 -29.31 12.94 -7.96
CA PRO A 8 -28.01 12.93 -8.59
C PRO A 8 -26.86 12.85 -7.63
N ASP A 9 -26.93 13.56 -6.53
CA ASP A 9 -25.87 13.54 -5.55
C ASP A 9 -25.74 12.18 -4.88
N ALA A 10 -26.88 11.59 -4.56
CA ALA A 10 -26.87 10.25 -3.97
C ALA A 10 -26.28 9.23 -4.94
N ASN A 11 -26.62 9.35 -6.21
CA ASN A 11 -26.07 8.46 -7.22
C ASN A 11 -24.57 8.61 -7.37
N ASN A 12 -24.09 9.84 -7.32
CA ASN A 12 -22.67 10.08 -7.38
C ASN A 12 -21.95 9.48 -6.19
N VAL A 13 -22.51 9.63 -5.02
CA VAL A 13 -21.93 9.05 -3.82
C VAL A 13 -21.88 7.54 -3.93
N PHE A 14 -22.96 6.92 -4.34
CA PHE A 14 -22.99 5.47 -4.51
C PHE A 14 -22.00 5.00 -5.56
N SER A 15 -21.87 5.70 -6.67
CA SER A 15 -20.93 5.34 -7.71
C SER A 15 -19.50 5.34 -7.18
N LYS A 16 -19.12 6.38 -6.46
CA LYS A 16 -17.77 6.48 -5.90
C LYS A 16 -17.53 5.38 -4.87
N THR A 17 -18.52 5.14 -4.02
CA THR A 17 -18.41 4.10 -3.00
C THR A 17 -18.26 2.73 -3.65
N THR A 18 -19.06 2.45 -4.67
CA THR A 18 -19.00 1.19 -5.39
C THR A 18 -17.64 1.00 -6.05
N TYR A 19 -17.12 2.04 -6.68
CA TYR A 19 -15.81 1.99 -7.31
C TYR A 19 -14.73 1.67 -6.30
N ASP A 20 -14.71 2.38 -5.16
CA ASP A 20 -13.75 2.14 -4.10
C ASP A 20 -13.86 0.73 -3.56
N TYR A 21 -15.07 0.25 -3.39
CA TYR A 21 -15.30 -1.09 -2.88
C TYR A 21 -14.76 -2.16 -3.83
N GLU A 22 -15.00 -1.99 -5.12
CA GLU A 22 -14.49 -2.92 -6.12
C GLU A 22 -12.98 -2.92 -6.17
N ASP A 23 -12.37 -1.74 -6.03
CA ASP A 23 -10.92 -1.61 -6.07
C ASP A 23 -10.25 -2.28 -4.87
N CYS A 24 -10.95 -2.38 -3.74
CA CYS A 24 -10.40 -3.08 -2.58
C CYS A 24 -10.22 -4.57 -2.79
N ASN A 25 -10.81 -5.13 -3.84
CA ASN A 25 -10.81 -6.57 -4.06
C ASN A 25 -9.80 -7.04 -5.08
N LYS A 26 -8.99 -6.14 -5.63
CA LYS A 26 -8.01 -6.52 -6.64
C LYS A 26 -6.77 -5.64 -6.53
N MET A 27 -5.64 -6.19 -6.99
CA MET A 27 -4.41 -5.43 -7.07
C MET A 27 -4.51 -4.43 -8.21
N LEU A 28 -4.21 -3.17 -7.92
CA LEU A 28 -4.30 -2.09 -8.89
C LEU A 28 -2.95 -1.84 -9.54
N GLY A 29 -3.00 -1.32 -10.78
CA GLY A 29 -1.83 -0.75 -11.41
C GLY A 29 -1.69 0.71 -11.02
N ARG A 30 -0.70 1.38 -11.62
CA ARG A 30 -0.42 2.78 -11.34
C ARG A 30 -1.64 3.66 -11.56
N GLU A 31 -2.31 3.47 -12.69
CA GLU A 31 -3.47 4.28 -13.05
C GLU A 31 -4.62 4.11 -12.06
N GLY A 32 -4.86 2.87 -11.63
CA GLY A 32 -5.91 2.59 -10.67
C GLY A 32 -5.62 3.20 -9.31
N LEU A 33 -4.36 3.15 -8.87
CA LEU A 33 -3.96 3.77 -7.61
C LEU A 33 -4.15 5.28 -7.65
N GLU A 34 -3.77 5.90 -8.76
CA GLU A 34 -3.94 7.34 -8.92
C GLU A 34 -5.41 7.73 -8.95
N LYS A 35 -6.22 7.00 -9.70
CA LYS A 35 -7.66 7.25 -9.76
C LYS A 35 -8.31 7.14 -8.39
N TYR A 36 -7.96 6.12 -7.64
CA TYR A 36 -8.49 5.94 -6.29
C TYR A 36 -8.19 7.16 -5.44
N THR A 37 -6.95 7.62 -5.45
CA THR A 37 -6.53 8.76 -4.65
C THR A 37 -7.29 10.02 -5.07
N LEU A 38 -7.34 10.32 -6.35
CA LEU A 38 -8.00 11.51 -6.86
C LEU A 38 -9.51 11.50 -6.57
N ASN A 39 -10.15 10.35 -6.71
CA ASN A 39 -11.58 10.24 -6.44
C ASN A 39 -11.88 10.51 -4.97
N ASN A 40 -11.06 10.00 -4.07
CA ASN A 40 -11.29 10.20 -2.64
C ASN A 40 -11.03 11.66 -2.23
N ILE A 41 -9.99 12.28 -2.78
CA ILE A 41 -9.70 13.68 -2.51
C ILE A 41 -10.83 14.55 -3.04
N SER A 42 -11.34 14.26 -4.24
CA SER A 42 -12.47 15.00 -4.82
C SER A 42 -13.72 14.87 -3.97
N TYR A 43 -13.93 13.68 -3.40
CA TYR A 43 -15.11 13.43 -2.59
C TYR A 43 -15.03 14.16 -1.24
N ASN A 44 -13.85 14.19 -0.62
CA ASN A 44 -13.68 14.84 0.68
C ASN A 44 -12.25 15.41 0.79
N LYS A 45 -12.16 16.72 0.76
CA LYS A 45 -10.86 17.43 0.81
C LYS A 45 -10.13 17.22 2.13
N ASN A 46 -10.82 16.78 3.17
CA ASN A 46 -10.21 16.58 4.48
C ASN A 46 -9.65 15.19 4.67
N TYR A 47 -9.77 14.31 3.68
CA TYR A 47 -9.17 12.99 3.77
C TYR A 47 -7.65 13.09 3.89
N ARG A 48 -7.11 12.19 4.68
CA ARG A 48 -5.69 12.01 4.85
C ARG A 48 -5.35 10.57 4.54
N PHE A 49 -4.21 10.35 3.94
CA PHE A 49 -3.81 9.02 3.48
C PHE A 49 -2.39 8.72 3.91
N ALA A 50 -2.12 7.45 4.19
CA ALA A 50 -0.77 6.92 4.24
C ALA A 50 -0.55 6.15 2.93
N PHE A 51 0.59 6.41 2.30
CA PHE A 51 1.05 5.70 1.11
C PHE A 51 2.25 4.86 1.56
N ILE A 52 2.18 3.56 1.35
CA ILE A 52 3.16 2.62 1.89
C ILE A 52 3.69 1.78 0.74
N LYS A 53 4.98 1.91 0.46
CA LYS A 53 5.63 1.07 -0.55
C LYS A 53 6.35 -0.07 0.15
N VAL A 54 6.10 -1.29 -0.30
CA VAL A 54 6.64 -2.51 0.31
C VAL A 54 7.51 -3.22 -0.70
N HIS A 55 8.77 -3.40 -0.34
CA HIS A 55 9.74 -4.16 -1.12
C HIS A 55 10.09 -5.43 -0.35
N ILE A 56 10.04 -6.58 -1.02
CA ILE A 56 10.37 -7.85 -0.38
C ILE A 56 11.85 -8.12 -0.64
N ASP A 57 12.67 -7.95 0.39
CA ASP A 57 14.13 -7.95 0.26
C ASP A 57 14.70 -9.29 -0.22
N ASN A 58 14.11 -10.40 0.20
CA ASN A 58 14.67 -11.73 -0.01
C ASN A 58 13.85 -12.62 -0.94
N ILE A 59 12.98 -12.04 -1.76
CA ILE A 59 12.12 -12.86 -2.62
C ILE A 59 12.86 -13.46 -3.81
N THR A 60 13.84 -12.74 -4.35
CA THR A 60 14.64 -13.26 -5.45
C THR A 60 15.48 -14.45 -5.00
N GLU A 61 16.07 -14.35 -3.82
CA GLU A 61 16.83 -15.44 -3.22
C GLU A 61 15.93 -16.67 -3.01
N TYR A 62 14.72 -16.44 -2.54
CA TYR A 62 13.76 -17.54 -2.37
C TYR A 62 13.46 -18.22 -3.70
N LYS A 63 13.27 -17.43 -4.76
CA LYS A 63 13.02 -17.96 -6.09
C LYS A 63 14.19 -18.82 -6.57
N ASP A 64 15.41 -18.34 -6.36
CA ASP A 64 16.60 -19.06 -6.79
C ASP A 64 16.74 -20.39 -6.06
N THR A 65 16.35 -20.45 -4.80
CA THR A 65 16.47 -21.64 -3.98
C THR A 65 15.33 -22.62 -4.19
N HIS A 66 14.09 -22.14 -4.31
CA HIS A 66 12.89 -22.99 -4.27
C HIS A 66 12.18 -23.10 -5.63
N GLY A 67 12.58 -22.30 -6.62
CA GLY A 67 12.02 -22.37 -7.97
C GLY A 67 10.84 -21.43 -8.17
N LYS A 68 10.46 -21.32 -9.44
CA LYS A 68 9.44 -20.35 -9.87
C LYS A 68 8.06 -20.66 -9.34
N LYS A 69 7.70 -21.92 -9.23
CA LYS A 69 6.36 -22.30 -8.76
C LYS A 69 6.14 -21.86 -7.32
N ALA A 70 7.11 -22.16 -6.43
CA ALA A 70 7.02 -21.73 -5.03
C ALA A 70 7.03 -20.22 -4.94
N TYR A 71 7.87 -19.56 -5.72
CA TYR A 71 7.94 -18.11 -5.80
C TYR A 71 6.58 -17.50 -6.17
N ASN A 72 5.94 -18.03 -7.21
CA ASN A 72 4.63 -17.53 -7.63
C ASN A 72 3.58 -17.71 -6.54
N THR A 73 3.64 -18.83 -5.82
CA THR A 73 2.71 -19.09 -4.72
C THR A 73 2.91 -18.06 -3.61
N ILE A 74 4.16 -17.76 -3.25
CA ILE A 74 4.46 -16.75 -2.24
C ILE A 74 3.94 -15.39 -2.68
N LEU A 75 4.14 -15.00 -3.94
CA LEU A 75 3.64 -13.71 -4.43
C LEU A 75 2.11 -13.64 -4.35
N ASP A 76 1.43 -14.73 -4.67
CA ASP A 76 -0.03 -14.76 -4.58
C ASP A 76 -0.48 -14.62 -3.13
N ILE A 77 0.20 -15.27 -2.20
CA ILE A 77 -0.09 -15.17 -0.77
C ILE A 77 0.07 -13.72 -0.31
N ILE A 78 1.16 -13.06 -0.71
CA ILE A 78 1.41 -11.69 -0.32
C ILE A 78 0.31 -10.77 -0.86
N LYS A 79 -0.05 -10.92 -2.13
CA LYS A 79 -1.11 -10.12 -2.74
C LYS A 79 -2.43 -10.28 -2.01
N GLU A 80 -2.84 -11.52 -1.76
CA GLU A 80 -4.11 -11.77 -1.09
C GLU A 80 -4.12 -11.24 0.33
N THR A 81 -2.98 -11.36 1.01
CA THR A 81 -2.86 -10.84 2.38
C THR A 81 -2.97 -9.33 2.38
N LEU A 82 -2.31 -8.65 1.45
CA LEU A 82 -2.38 -7.20 1.36
C LEU A 82 -3.82 -6.73 1.09
N LEU A 83 -4.53 -7.42 0.20
CA LEU A 83 -5.93 -7.07 -0.08
C LEU A 83 -6.80 -7.20 1.17
N LYS A 84 -6.57 -8.22 1.98
CA LYS A 84 -7.30 -8.38 3.25
C LYS A 84 -6.93 -7.31 4.26
N VAL A 85 -5.66 -6.96 4.33
CA VAL A 85 -5.16 -5.96 5.29
C VAL A 85 -5.77 -4.59 5.03
N VAL A 86 -5.98 -4.24 3.76
CA VAL A 86 -6.53 -2.92 3.41
C VAL A 86 -8.05 -2.91 3.25
N GLU A 87 -8.70 -4.06 3.39
CA GLU A 87 -10.14 -4.19 3.18
C GLU A 87 -10.89 -3.11 3.97
N TYR A 88 -11.82 -2.43 3.30
CA TYR A 88 -12.65 -1.35 3.87
C TYR A 88 -11.88 -0.10 4.30
N ARG A 89 -10.55 -0.07 4.12
CA ARG A 89 -9.76 1.09 4.54
C ARG A 89 -9.00 1.73 3.39
N GLY A 90 -8.75 0.98 2.34
CA GLY A 90 -7.92 1.48 1.25
C GLY A 90 -7.78 0.49 0.13
N VAL A 91 -6.67 0.59 -0.59
CA VAL A 91 -6.40 -0.25 -1.75
C VAL A 91 -4.94 -0.70 -1.73
N ALA A 92 -4.65 -1.73 -2.50
CA ALA A 92 -3.29 -2.20 -2.72
C ALA A 92 -3.04 -2.38 -4.20
N GLY A 93 -1.80 -2.20 -4.61
CA GLY A 93 -1.42 -2.38 -6.00
C GLY A 93 0.04 -2.74 -6.15
N ASN A 94 0.43 -3.09 -7.37
CA ASN A 94 1.81 -3.35 -7.72
C ASN A 94 2.14 -2.59 -9.01
N PRO A 95 2.33 -1.27 -8.90
CA PRO A 95 2.42 -0.40 -10.09
C PRO A 95 3.71 -0.58 -10.89
N ASP A 96 4.78 -1.06 -10.27
CA ASP A 96 6.09 -1.06 -10.91
C ASP A 96 6.56 -2.45 -11.31
N ASN A 97 6.48 -3.42 -10.41
CA ASN A 97 6.88 -4.79 -10.71
C ASN A 97 6.18 -5.76 -9.75
N GLU A 98 6.38 -7.05 -9.99
CA GLU A 98 5.61 -8.07 -9.25
C GLU A 98 6.09 -8.29 -7.82
N THR A 99 7.23 -7.73 -7.43
CA THR A 99 7.81 -7.94 -6.09
C THR A 99 7.73 -6.72 -5.20
N GLU A 100 7.14 -5.64 -5.69
CA GLU A 100 6.96 -4.41 -4.93
C GLU A 100 5.50 -4.00 -4.97
N TYR A 101 5.01 -3.55 -3.84
CA TYR A 101 3.60 -3.23 -3.68
C TYR A 101 3.44 -1.83 -3.12
N VAL A 102 2.30 -1.20 -3.44
CA VAL A 102 1.93 0.08 -2.83
C VAL A 102 0.57 -0.10 -2.20
N VAL A 103 0.47 0.33 -0.94
CA VAL A 103 -0.77 0.28 -0.17
C VAL A 103 -1.15 1.72 0.15
N ILE A 104 -2.41 2.07 -0.08
CA ILE A 104 -2.94 3.40 0.25
C ILE A 104 -4.06 3.21 1.25
N VAL A 105 -3.92 3.82 2.43
CA VAL A 105 -4.87 3.63 3.54
C VAL A 105 -5.40 4.98 3.98
N LYS A 106 -6.72 5.10 4.08
CA LYS A 106 -7.37 6.32 4.54
C LYS A 106 -7.25 6.48 6.04
N ASP A 107 -7.13 7.73 6.49
CA ASP A 107 -7.17 8.12 7.89
C ASP A 107 -6.10 7.46 8.75
N LEU A 108 -4.94 7.19 8.14
CA LEU A 108 -3.81 6.60 8.83
C LEU A 108 -2.62 7.53 8.65
N TYR A 109 -2.51 8.56 9.49
CA TYR A 109 -1.46 9.57 9.36
C TYR A 109 -0.68 9.82 10.64
N ASN A 110 -1.19 9.40 11.77
CA ASN A 110 -0.51 9.50 13.05
C ASN A 110 0.62 8.46 13.10
N GLU A 111 1.82 8.86 13.54
CA GLU A 111 2.97 7.93 13.52
C GLU A 111 2.74 6.67 14.33
N SER A 112 2.10 6.80 15.47
CA SER A 112 1.81 5.66 16.32
C SER A 112 0.91 4.65 15.61
N GLU A 113 -0.12 5.16 14.93
CA GLU A 113 -1.03 4.31 14.16
C GLU A 113 -0.35 3.70 12.94
N LEU A 114 0.53 4.48 12.29
CA LEU A 114 1.31 3.97 11.17
C LEU A 114 2.19 2.81 11.60
N ARG A 115 2.90 2.96 12.72
CA ARG A 115 3.76 1.89 13.23
C ARG A 115 2.95 0.62 13.53
N ALA A 116 1.80 0.78 14.16
CA ALA A 116 0.93 -0.35 14.48
C ALA A 116 0.43 -1.03 13.20
N PHE A 117 0.06 -0.24 12.20
CA PHE A 117 -0.41 -0.80 10.94
C PHE A 117 0.70 -1.55 10.21
N ILE A 118 1.90 -0.99 10.16
CA ILE A 118 3.06 -1.63 9.53
C ILE A 118 3.35 -2.97 10.20
N GLU A 119 3.35 -3.01 11.53
CA GLU A 119 3.60 -4.25 12.24
C GLU A 119 2.49 -5.27 12.00
N TYR A 120 1.25 -4.83 11.97
CA TYR A 120 0.12 -5.70 11.66
C TYR A 120 0.27 -6.31 10.27
N MET A 121 0.56 -5.46 9.28
CA MET A 121 0.72 -5.90 7.89
C MET A 121 1.88 -6.90 7.75
N ARG A 122 3.02 -6.58 8.33
CA ARG A 122 4.18 -7.46 8.30
C ARG A 122 3.87 -8.80 8.94
N SER A 123 3.29 -8.78 10.12
CA SER A 123 2.96 -10.00 10.87
C SER A 123 2.00 -10.88 10.09
N ARG A 124 0.99 -10.27 9.45
CA ARG A 124 0.03 -11.04 8.65
C ARG A 124 0.71 -11.70 7.46
N ILE A 125 1.56 -10.98 6.76
CA ILE A 125 2.27 -11.55 5.61
C ILE A 125 3.20 -12.68 6.06
N ILE A 126 3.95 -12.45 7.13
CA ILE A 126 4.86 -13.47 7.66
C ILE A 126 4.09 -14.73 8.04
N TRP A 127 2.97 -14.56 8.73
CA TRP A 127 2.14 -15.68 9.16
C TRP A 127 1.65 -16.50 7.97
N GLU A 128 1.13 -15.83 6.95
CA GLU A 128 0.58 -16.52 5.78
C GLU A 128 1.67 -17.19 4.96
N CYS A 129 2.82 -16.55 4.80
CA CYS A 129 3.92 -17.14 4.08
C CYS A 129 4.46 -18.37 4.79
N LYS A 130 4.59 -18.32 6.12
CA LYS A 130 5.08 -19.46 6.89
C LYS A 130 4.08 -20.60 6.94
N ALA A 131 2.82 -20.33 6.78
CA ALA A 131 1.81 -21.39 6.66
C ALA A 131 2.02 -22.22 5.39
N PHE A 132 2.55 -21.61 4.34
CA PHE A 132 2.90 -22.32 3.13
C PHE A 132 4.29 -22.95 3.18
N ASP A 133 5.28 -22.20 3.67
CA ASP A 133 6.66 -22.65 3.77
C ASP A 133 7.26 -22.13 5.07
N VAL A 134 7.34 -23.00 6.07
CA VAL A 134 7.77 -22.61 7.40
C VAL A 134 9.21 -22.08 7.41
N SER A 135 10.00 -22.42 6.38
CA SER A 135 11.39 -21.96 6.29
C SER A 135 11.53 -20.56 5.73
N PHE A 136 10.45 -19.99 5.15
CA PHE A 136 10.53 -18.68 4.54
C PHE A 136 10.07 -17.59 5.49
N MET A 137 10.97 -16.67 5.80
CA MET A 137 10.67 -15.46 6.55
C MET A 137 10.85 -14.26 5.62
N PRO A 138 9.77 -13.68 5.09
CA PRO A 138 9.93 -12.51 4.22
C PRO A 138 10.49 -11.32 5.00
N LEU A 139 11.41 -10.60 4.38
CA LEU A 139 12.01 -9.39 4.93
C LEU A 139 11.54 -8.21 4.09
N PHE A 140 11.27 -7.09 4.76
CA PHE A 140 10.63 -5.96 4.10
C PHE A 140 11.44 -4.69 4.23
N SER A 141 11.62 -3.97 3.12
CA SER A 141 12.03 -2.57 3.14
C SER A 141 10.83 -1.74 2.75
N ILE A 142 10.44 -0.81 3.61
CA ILE A 142 9.17 -0.10 3.48
C ILE A 142 9.41 1.39 3.52
N GLY A 143 8.83 2.11 2.55
CA GLY A 143 8.81 3.56 2.53
C GLY A 143 7.40 4.06 2.73
N ILE A 144 7.23 5.09 3.55
CA ILE A 144 5.91 5.63 3.89
C ILE A 144 5.88 7.12 3.58
N GLY A 145 4.85 7.54 2.86
CA GLY A 145 4.55 8.96 2.64
C GLY A 145 3.13 9.25 3.10
N ARG A 146 2.84 10.50 3.34
CA ARG A 146 1.52 10.91 3.85
C ARG A 146 0.95 12.04 3.01
N TYR A 147 -0.35 11.94 2.75
CA TYR A 147 -1.08 13.01 2.10
C TYR A 147 -1.91 13.74 3.16
N PRO A 148 -1.88 15.07 3.23
CA PRO A 148 -1.19 15.99 2.32
C PRO A 148 0.20 16.40 2.82
N ASP A 149 0.69 15.84 3.91
CA ASP A 149 1.91 16.26 4.57
C ASP A 149 3.13 16.24 3.64
N ASN A 150 3.23 15.22 2.79
CA ASN A 150 4.36 15.04 1.90
C ASN A 150 4.05 15.49 0.47
N GLY A 151 2.91 16.13 0.27
CA GLY A 151 2.53 16.67 -1.04
C GLY A 151 1.08 16.44 -1.32
N THR A 152 0.58 17.13 -2.35
CA THR A 152 -0.81 17.04 -2.78
C THR A 152 -0.94 16.42 -4.16
N ASP A 153 0.16 16.05 -4.77
CA ASP A 153 0.22 15.46 -6.10
C ASP A 153 0.65 14.00 -5.96
N PHE A 154 -0.08 13.11 -6.62
CA PHE A 154 0.17 11.67 -6.53
C PHE A 154 1.60 11.32 -6.92
N LYS A 155 2.10 11.94 -8.01
CA LYS A 155 3.44 11.67 -8.50
C LYS A 155 4.51 12.12 -7.51
N VAL A 156 4.31 13.28 -6.89
CA VAL A 156 5.24 13.80 -5.89
C VAL A 156 5.34 12.85 -4.72
N ILE A 157 4.19 12.40 -4.20
CA ILE A 157 4.19 11.47 -3.07
C ILE A 157 4.83 10.14 -3.47
N THR A 158 4.52 9.64 -4.66
CA THR A 158 5.09 8.38 -5.15
C THR A 158 6.62 8.46 -5.22
N ASN A 159 7.17 9.57 -5.69
CA ASN A 159 8.62 9.75 -5.73
C ASN A 159 9.23 9.73 -4.33
N LYS A 160 8.52 10.26 -3.35
CA LYS A 160 9.00 10.25 -1.96
C LYS A 160 8.93 8.85 -1.36
N LEU A 161 7.94 8.05 -1.75
CA LEU A 161 7.90 6.64 -1.36
C LEU A 161 9.12 5.89 -1.88
N ILE A 162 9.47 6.13 -3.14
CA ILE A 162 10.63 5.49 -3.75
C ILE A 162 11.88 5.87 -2.98
N LYS A 163 12.05 7.18 -2.69
CA LYS A 163 13.21 7.65 -1.95
C LYS A 163 13.29 7.01 -0.57
N ALA A 164 12.18 6.98 0.16
CA ALA A 164 12.16 6.39 1.50
C ALA A 164 12.46 4.90 1.46
N THR A 165 11.93 4.18 0.48
CA THR A 165 12.19 2.75 0.31
C THR A 165 13.67 2.51 -0.01
N ASP A 166 14.24 3.33 -0.89
CA ASP A 166 15.65 3.21 -1.24
C ASP A 166 16.56 3.47 -0.03
N ILE A 167 16.17 4.41 0.83
CA ILE A 167 16.90 4.65 2.07
C ILE A 167 16.84 3.42 2.97
N ALA A 168 15.67 2.80 3.10
CA ALA A 168 15.53 1.58 3.90
C ALA A 168 16.44 0.47 3.38
N ILE A 169 16.47 0.28 2.08
CA ILE A 169 17.32 -0.73 1.44
C ILE A 169 18.79 -0.39 1.67
N SER A 170 19.19 0.85 1.49
CA SER A 170 20.58 1.26 1.62
C SER A 170 21.11 1.11 3.05
N LYS A 171 20.22 1.12 4.03
CA LYS A 171 20.58 0.95 5.44
C LYS A 171 20.61 -0.52 5.86
N GLY A 172 20.47 -1.43 4.92
CA GLY A 172 20.56 -2.85 5.19
C GLY A 172 19.25 -3.60 5.05
N GLY A 173 18.17 -2.93 4.70
CA GLY A 173 16.88 -3.56 4.52
C GLY A 173 16.19 -3.91 5.83
N ASN A 174 15.08 -4.63 5.71
CA ASN A 174 14.26 -5.13 6.81
C ASN A 174 13.92 -4.03 7.82
N ARG A 175 13.43 -2.91 7.31
CA ARG A 175 13.06 -1.75 8.11
C ARG A 175 12.10 -0.87 7.35
N TYR A 176 11.48 0.09 8.02
CA TYR A 176 10.65 1.07 7.37
C TYR A 176 11.17 2.48 7.63
N ILE A 177 10.90 3.38 6.68
CA ILE A 177 11.26 4.79 6.76
C ILE A 177 9.98 5.58 6.52
N ILE A 178 9.62 6.43 7.48
CA ILE A 178 8.56 7.41 7.29
C ILE A 178 9.22 8.65 6.72
N TYR A 179 8.80 9.03 5.50
CA TYR A 179 9.40 10.18 4.85
C TYR A 179 9.12 11.46 5.65
N LYS A 180 10.15 12.23 5.91
CA LYS A 180 10.05 13.52 6.59
C LYS A 180 10.87 14.53 5.82
N GLU A 181 10.26 15.68 5.50
CA GLU A 181 10.91 16.69 4.69
C GLU A 181 12.20 17.22 5.31
N ASP A 182 12.21 17.41 6.61
CA ASP A 182 13.36 17.97 7.32
C ASP A 182 14.53 16.98 7.38
N ILE A 183 14.29 15.69 7.21
CA ILE A 183 15.34 14.66 7.29
C ILE A 183 15.68 14.14 5.90
N HIS A 184 14.68 13.91 5.07
CA HIS A 184 14.82 13.20 3.79
C HIS A 184 14.62 14.11 2.59
N GLY A 185 14.24 15.37 2.79
CA GLY A 185 13.97 16.29 1.71
C GLY A 185 15.23 16.70 0.95
N GLU A 186 15.03 17.48 -0.11
CA GLU A 186 16.12 18.03 -0.90
C GLU A 186 16.96 18.97 -0.07
N LEU A 187 18.25 18.93 -0.27
CA LEU A 187 19.18 19.84 0.40
C LEU A 187 19.67 20.90 -0.54
#